data_00d0ccf13c3ca36712e90b763ce821c6
#
_entry.id   00d0ccf13c3ca36712e90b763ce821c6
#
_cell.length_a   1.000
_cell.length_b   1.000
_cell.length_c   1.000
_cell.angle_alpha   90.00
_cell.angle_beta   90.00
_cell.angle_gamma   90.00
#
_symmetry.space_group_name_H-M   'P 1'
#
loop_
_entity.id
_entity.type
_entity.pdbx_description
1 polymer ?
#
loop_
_entity_poly.entity_id
_entity_poly.type
_entity_poly.pdbx_seq_one_letter_code
_entity_poly.pdbx_strand_id
1 'polypeptide(L)'
;HGAAYFRRALATTRCCADAVVVPSRATAEDCIEAGIEEDIITVIPHGLTHTPVTGEQVDAFRSRNGLTRPYILWVGTREPRKNLPTLLQAYRALAPTSELDLVLVGPAGWGQDPTEVDLPSTRVHVLGRLDDTDLACAYAGARVFTFPSIWEGFGLPVLEAMAHGTPVVTSADTCM
;
A
#
# COMPACT_ATOMS: atom_id res chain seq x y z
N HIS A 1 3.62 -18.21 16.51
CA HIS A 1 2.20 -18.36 16.93
C HIS A 1 1.20 -17.99 15.81
N GLY A 2 1.43 -17.00 14.95
CA GLY A 2 0.49 -16.56 13.90
C GLY A 2 0.11 -17.64 12.89
N ALA A 3 1.07 -18.35 12.29
CA ALA A 3 0.80 -19.35 11.26
C ALA A 3 -0.05 -20.53 11.75
N ALA A 4 0.10 -20.94 13.01
CA ALA A 4 -0.74 -22.02 13.59
C ALA A 4 -2.17 -21.52 13.83
N TYR A 5 -2.33 -20.27 14.25
CA TYR A 5 -3.64 -19.64 14.40
C TYR A 5 -4.37 -19.57 13.06
N PHE A 6 -3.72 -19.08 12.00
CA PHE A 6 -4.32 -18.98 10.67
C PHE A 6 -4.73 -20.33 10.09
N ARG A 7 -3.88 -21.37 10.22
CA ARG A 7 -4.24 -22.72 9.78
C ARG A 7 -5.48 -23.25 10.50
N ARG A 8 -5.58 -23.01 11.82
CA ARG A 8 -6.75 -23.43 12.60
C ARG A 8 -8.01 -22.65 12.22
N ALA A 9 -7.91 -21.32 12.05
CA ALA A 9 -9.01 -20.49 11.61
C ALA A 9 -9.53 -20.93 10.24
N LEU A 10 -8.64 -21.17 9.29
CA LEU A 10 -8.98 -21.65 7.95
C LEU A 10 -9.67 -23.03 7.99
N ALA A 11 -9.14 -23.96 8.78
CA ALA A 11 -9.79 -25.28 8.97
C ALA A 11 -11.21 -25.15 9.56
N THR A 12 -11.40 -24.22 10.51
CA THR A 12 -12.73 -23.96 11.08
C THR A 12 -13.66 -23.34 10.06
N THR A 13 -13.20 -22.38 9.26
CA THR A 13 -13.99 -21.78 8.18
C THR A 13 -14.48 -22.84 7.19
N ARG A 14 -13.60 -23.74 6.75
CA ARG A 14 -13.94 -24.82 5.83
C ARG A 14 -15.02 -25.76 6.35
N CYS A 15 -15.08 -25.99 7.66
CA CYS A 15 -16.01 -26.97 8.26
C CYS A 15 -17.30 -26.33 8.77
N CYS A 16 -17.35 -25.03 9.02
CA CYS A 16 -18.40 -24.42 9.83
C CYS A 16 -18.98 -23.13 9.23
N ALA A 17 -18.42 -22.59 8.15
CA ALA A 17 -18.97 -21.38 7.55
C ALA A 17 -20.09 -21.72 6.56
N ASP A 18 -21.23 -21.07 6.72
CA ASP A 18 -22.36 -21.15 5.78
C ASP A 18 -22.15 -20.19 4.57
N ALA A 19 -21.35 -19.14 4.74
CA ALA A 19 -20.97 -18.19 3.69
C ALA A 19 -19.63 -17.55 4.01
N VAL A 20 -18.85 -17.22 2.95
CA VAL A 20 -17.56 -16.53 3.02
C VAL A 20 -17.61 -15.31 2.11
N VAL A 21 -17.38 -14.12 2.67
CA VAL A 21 -17.30 -12.87 1.91
C VAL A 21 -15.84 -12.47 1.75
N VAL A 22 -15.45 -12.20 0.51
CA VAL A 22 -14.07 -11.80 0.17
C VAL A 22 -14.05 -10.50 -0.64
N PRO A 23 -12.98 -9.69 -0.54
CA PRO A 23 -12.96 -8.37 -1.17
C PRO A 23 -12.59 -8.39 -2.67
N SER A 24 -12.02 -9.50 -3.17
CA SER A 24 -11.57 -9.60 -4.56
C SER A 24 -11.67 -11.03 -5.10
N ARG A 25 -11.61 -11.15 -6.42
CA ARG A 25 -11.55 -12.46 -7.10
C ARG A 25 -10.27 -13.22 -6.75
N ALA A 26 -9.12 -12.51 -6.67
CA ALA A 26 -7.87 -13.13 -6.26
C ALA A 26 -7.98 -13.74 -4.85
N THR A 27 -8.62 -13.04 -3.89
CA THR A 27 -8.88 -13.62 -2.57
C THR A 27 -9.87 -14.79 -2.62
N ALA A 28 -10.84 -14.76 -3.53
CA ALA A 28 -11.74 -15.93 -3.72
C ALA A 28 -10.96 -17.15 -4.24
N GLU A 29 -10.08 -16.96 -5.21
CA GLU A 29 -9.19 -18.00 -5.74
C GLU A 29 -8.30 -18.59 -4.64
N ASP A 30 -7.65 -17.74 -3.82
CA ASP A 30 -6.88 -18.16 -2.64
C ASP A 30 -7.72 -18.98 -1.66
N CYS A 31 -9.00 -18.62 -1.45
CA CYS A 31 -9.92 -19.36 -0.60
C CYS A 31 -10.26 -20.73 -1.18
N ILE A 32 -10.50 -20.83 -2.49
CA ILE A 32 -10.76 -22.08 -3.20
C ILE A 32 -9.53 -23.00 -3.13
N GLU A 33 -8.35 -22.47 -3.40
CA GLU A 33 -7.08 -23.21 -3.27
C GLU A 33 -6.86 -23.71 -1.84
N ALA A 34 -7.29 -22.93 -0.85
CA ALA A 34 -7.26 -23.32 0.56
C ALA A 34 -8.33 -24.36 0.93
N GLY A 35 -9.21 -24.75 -0.01
CA GLY A 35 -10.22 -25.81 0.10
C GLY A 35 -11.54 -25.32 0.71
N ILE A 36 -11.89 -24.04 0.58
CA ILE A 36 -13.25 -23.53 0.81
C ILE A 36 -14.08 -23.79 -0.45
N GLU A 37 -15.31 -24.25 -0.30
CA GLU A 37 -16.21 -24.53 -1.42
C GLU A 37 -16.60 -23.22 -2.13
N GLU A 38 -16.54 -23.22 -3.47
CA GLU A 38 -16.76 -22.03 -4.29
C GLU A 38 -18.18 -21.47 -4.15
N ASP A 39 -19.17 -22.34 -3.96
CA ASP A 39 -20.59 -22.00 -3.89
C ASP A 39 -20.97 -21.18 -2.64
N ILE A 40 -20.15 -21.23 -1.58
CA ILE A 40 -20.34 -20.42 -0.38
C ILE A 40 -19.54 -19.09 -0.42
N ILE A 41 -18.69 -18.85 -1.46
CA ILE A 41 -17.87 -17.66 -1.57
C ILE A 41 -18.61 -16.56 -2.34
N THR A 42 -18.68 -15.38 -1.75
CA THR A 42 -19.23 -14.18 -2.40
C THR A 42 -18.19 -13.07 -2.44
N VAL A 43 -17.91 -12.55 -3.63
CA VAL A 43 -17.00 -11.41 -3.80
C VAL A 43 -17.78 -10.11 -3.62
N ILE A 44 -17.41 -9.33 -2.59
CA ILE A 44 -17.95 -7.99 -2.33
C ILE A 44 -16.77 -7.02 -2.21
N PRO A 45 -16.49 -6.22 -3.26
CA PRO A 45 -15.40 -5.25 -3.22
C PRO A 45 -15.56 -4.23 -2.09
N HIS A 46 -14.44 -3.79 -1.52
CA HIS A 46 -14.46 -2.71 -0.54
C HIS A 46 -14.90 -1.40 -1.18
N GLY A 47 -15.68 -0.62 -0.43
CA GLY A 47 -15.93 0.78 -0.75
C GLY A 47 -14.70 1.64 -0.44
N LEU A 48 -14.64 2.81 -1.08
CA LEU A 48 -13.62 3.82 -0.83
C LEU A 48 -14.27 5.06 -0.22
N THR A 49 -13.70 5.55 0.88
CA THR A 49 -14.00 6.89 1.39
C THR A 49 -12.98 7.86 0.84
N HIS A 50 -13.44 8.82 0.05
CA HIS A 50 -12.58 9.87 -0.50
C HIS A 50 -12.62 11.10 0.42
N THR A 51 -11.46 11.58 0.84
CA THR A 51 -11.29 12.82 1.61
C THR A 51 -10.79 13.91 0.66
N PRO A 52 -11.67 14.82 0.19
CA PRO A 52 -11.24 15.88 -0.73
C PRO A 52 -10.29 16.85 -0.01
N VAL A 53 -9.26 17.29 -0.72
CA VAL A 53 -8.28 18.28 -0.22
C VAL A 53 -8.09 19.39 -1.22
N THR A 54 -7.79 20.61 -0.72
CA THR A 54 -7.48 21.77 -1.57
C THR A 54 -6.00 21.86 -1.89
N GLY A 55 -5.64 22.60 -2.94
CA GLY A 55 -4.23 22.88 -3.26
C GLY A 55 -3.49 23.53 -2.10
N GLU A 56 -4.13 24.45 -1.38
CA GLU A 56 -3.55 25.10 -0.20
C GLU A 56 -3.22 24.11 0.93
N GLN A 57 -4.08 23.11 1.15
CA GLN A 57 -3.82 22.05 2.13
C GLN A 57 -2.64 21.16 1.71
N VAL A 58 -2.56 20.82 0.42
CA VAL A 58 -1.42 20.06 -0.14
C VAL A 58 -0.12 20.84 0.00
N ASP A 59 -0.12 22.15 -0.32
CA ASP A 59 1.06 23.00 -0.19
C ASP A 59 1.50 23.16 1.27
N ALA A 60 0.55 23.33 2.18
CA ALA A 60 0.81 23.38 3.62
C ALA A 60 1.40 22.06 4.13
N PHE A 61 0.85 20.92 3.71
CA PHE A 61 1.37 19.59 4.04
C PHE A 61 2.82 19.44 3.53
N ARG A 62 3.08 19.77 2.28
CA ARG A 62 4.42 19.71 1.69
C ARG A 62 5.42 20.58 2.46
N SER A 63 5.03 21.80 2.78
CA SER A 63 5.88 22.76 3.50
C SER A 63 6.23 22.26 4.90
N ARG A 64 5.26 21.74 5.65
CA ARG A 64 5.48 21.20 7.01
C ARG A 64 6.43 20.01 7.03
N ASN A 65 6.42 19.21 5.97
CA ASN A 65 7.23 18.00 5.84
C ASN A 65 8.52 18.21 5.02
N GLY A 66 8.84 19.42 4.61
CA GLY A 66 10.06 19.75 3.85
C GLY A 66 10.08 19.15 2.44
N LEU A 67 8.90 18.85 1.86
CA LEU A 67 8.77 18.25 0.52
C LEU A 67 8.83 19.32 -0.56
N THR A 68 10.02 19.81 -0.84
CA THR A 68 10.25 20.90 -1.81
C THR A 68 10.27 20.42 -3.26
N ARG A 69 10.50 19.12 -3.48
CA ARG A 69 10.59 18.49 -4.81
C ARG A 69 9.36 17.66 -5.11
N PRO A 70 9.02 17.38 -6.36
CA PRO A 70 8.02 16.37 -6.68
C PRO A 70 8.46 14.99 -6.15
N TYR A 71 7.53 14.13 -5.80
CA TYR A 71 7.88 12.88 -5.13
C TYR A 71 7.09 11.67 -5.62
N ILE A 72 7.74 10.51 -5.45
CA ILE A 72 7.14 9.20 -5.50
C ILE A 72 6.59 8.91 -4.11
N LEU A 73 5.34 8.48 -4.01
CA LEU A 73 4.71 8.09 -2.74
C LEU A 73 4.61 6.58 -2.62
N TRP A 74 4.88 6.07 -1.43
CA TRP A 74 4.54 4.73 -0.98
C TRP A 74 3.80 4.80 0.36
N VAL A 75 2.72 4.01 0.51
CA VAL A 75 1.91 3.98 1.74
C VAL A 75 1.74 2.55 2.22
N GLY A 76 2.03 2.29 3.49
CA GLY A 76 1.82 1.00 4.11
C GLY A 76 2.64 0.75 5.38
N THR A 77 2.33 -0.34 6.06
CA THR A 77 3.21 -0.86 7.10
C THR A 77 4.43 -1.50 6.44
N ARG A 78 5.62 -1.27 6.97
CA ARG A 78 6.86 -1.86 6.44
C ARG A 78 6.95 -3.35 6.79
N GLU A 79 6.31 -4.16 5.97
CA GLU A 79 6.27 -5.63 6.09
C GLU A 79 6.70 -6.30 4.78
N PRO A 80 7.25 -7.54 4.82
CA PRO A 80 7.85 -8.19 3.64
C PRO A 80 6.94 -8.26 2.42
N ARG A 81 5.64 -8.53 2.60
CA ARG A 81 4.69 -8.64 1.48
C ARG A 81 4.48 -7.32 0.71
N LYS A 82 4.71 -6.17 1.35
CA LYS A 82 4.65 -4.84 0.72
C LYS A 82 5.84 -4.54 -0.20
N ASN A 83 6.85 -5.40 -0.18
CA ASN A 83 8.00 -5.41 -1.10
C ASN A 83 8.72 -4.06 -1.20
N LEU A 84 8.82 -3.34 -0.07
CA LEU A 84 9.56 -2.08 0.01
C LEU A 84 11.01 -2.19 -0.51
N PRO A 85 11.76 -3.30 -0.28
CA PRO A 85 13.11 -3.46 -0.82
C PRO A 85 13.21 -3.27 -2.33
N THR A 86 12.26 -3.79 -3.10
CA THR A 86 12.22 -3.60 -4.56
C THR A 86 12.05 -2.12 -4.94
N LEU A 87 11.19 -1.39 -4.24
CA LEU A 87 11.03 0.05 -4.46
C LEU A 87 12.33 0.81 -4.14
N LEU A 88 12.98 0.50 -3.00
CA LEU A 88 14.23 1.16 -2.61
C LEU A 88 15.34 0.90 -3.61
N GLN A 89 15.45 -0.33 -4.12
CA GLN A 89 16.42 -0.68 -5.16
C GLN A 89 16.13 0.08 -6.48
N ALA A 90 14.88 0.14 -6.91
CA ALA A 90 14.48 0.88 -8.10
C ALA A 90 14.73 2.38 -7.94
N TYR A 91 14.40 2.94 -6.77
CA TYR A 91 14.66 4.34 -6.46
C TYR A 91 16.17 4.66 -6.43
N ARG A 92 17.00 3.76 -5.90
CA ARG A 92 18.46 3.90 -5.92
C ARG A 92 19.00 4.05 -7.35
N ALA A 93 18.47 3.30 -8.29
CA ALA A 93 18.84 3.40 -9.71
C ALA A 93 18.32 4.69 -10.37
N LEU A 94 17.12 5.16 -9.94
CA LEU A 94 16.46 6.34 -10.50
C LEU A 94 17.05 7.66 -9.96
N ALA A 95 17.37 7.72 -8.67
CA ALA A 95 17.72 8.94 -7.96
C ALA A 95 18.83 9.79 -8.61
N PRO A 96 19.91 9.22 -9.21
CA PRO A 96 20.95 10.01 -9.84
C PRO A 96 20.49 10.84 -11.05
N THR A 97 19.44 10.41 -11.75
CA THR A 97 18.96 10.99 -13.01
C THR A 97 17.59 11.65 -12.89
N SER A 98 16.98 11.60 -11.72
CA SER A 98 15.63 12.11 -11.47
C SER A 98 15.61 13.20 -10.42
N GLU A 99 14.66 14.12 -10.55
CA GLU A 99 14.38 15.13 -9.52
C GLU A 99 13.34 14.69 -8.49
N LEU A 100 12.80 13.48 -8.60
CA LEU A 100 11.80 12.95 -7.70
C LEU A 100 12.41 12.52 -6.36
N ASP A 101 11.83 12.97 -5.28
CA ASP A 101 12.10 12.42 -3.94
C ASP A 101 11.25 11.17 -3.69
N LEU A 102 11.60 10.39 -2.67
CA LEU A 102 10.81 9.24 -2.21
C LEU A 102 10.18 9.56 -0.85
N VAL A 103 8.87 9.46 -0.77
CA VAL A 103 8.10 9.66 0.47
C VAL A 103 7.48 8.34 0.90
N LEU A 104 7.80 7.93 2.12
CA LEU A 104 7.33 6.70 2.73
C LEU A 104 6.39 7.05 3.90
N VAL A 105 5.14 6.61 3.80
CA VAL A 105 4.09 6.85 4.80
C VAL A 105 3.63 5.55 5.41
N GLY A 106 3.49 5.54 6.72
CA GLY A 106 2.99 4.40 7.49
C GLY A 106 3.91 4.01 8.65
N PRO A 107 3.41 3.17 9.55
CA PRO A 107 4.17 2.77 10.72
C PRO A 107 5.37 1.91 10.37
N ALA A 108 6.38 1.95 11.24
CA ALA A 108 7.42 0.94 11.23
C ALA A 108 6.77 -0.44 11.45
N GLY A 109 7.17 -1.41 10.65
CA GLY A 109 6.77 -2.81 10.79
C GLY A 109 7.97 -3.65 11.21
N TRP A 110 8.00 -4.87 10.69
CA TRP A 110 9.11 -5.81 10.88
C TRP A 110 9.88 -6.05 9.58
N GLY A 111 9.63 -5.25 8.55
CA GLY A 111 10.35 -5.28 7.28
C GLY A 111 11.64 -4.47 7.35
N GLN A 112 12.30 -4.35 6.20
CA GLN A 112 13.56 -3.61 6.07
C GLN A 112 13.37 -2.13 6.46
N ASP A 113 14.33 -1.60 7.22
CA ASP A 113 14.39 -0.17 7.50
C ASP A 113 14.97 0.57 6.28
N PRO A 114 14.24 1.54 5.71
CA PRO A 114 14.73 2.31 4.57
C PRO A 114 16.00 3.13 4.89
N THR A 115 16.27 3.41 6.16
CA THR A 115 17.49 4.11 6.56
C THR A 115 18.75 3.24 6.50
N GLU A 116 18.59 1.91 6.42
CA GLU A 116 19.69 0.96 6.27
C GLU A 116 20.14 0.78 4.81
N VAL A 117 19.40 1.38 3.86
CA VAL A 117 19.76 1.35 2.45
C VAL A 117 20.63 2.56 2.11
N ASP A 118 21.70 2.33 1.35
CA ASP A 118 22.60 3.40 0.86
C ASP A 118 21.84 4.27 -0.19
N LEU A 119 21.04 5.19 0.31
CA LEU A 119 20.25 6.17 -0.42
C LEU A 119 20.58 7.58 0.09
N PRO A 120 20.48 8.62 -0.77
CA PRO A 120 20.64 9.98 -0.31
C PRO A 120 19.59 10.33 0.75
N SER A 121 19.99 10.41 2.02
CA SER A 121 19.09 10.66 3.16
C SER A 121 18.28 11.95 3.02
N THR A 122 18.79 12.92 2.27
CA THR A 122 18.11 14.19 1.96
C THR A 122 16.99 14.06 0.93
N ARG A 123 16.82 12.89 0.32
CA ARG A 123 15.85 12.63 -0.74
C ARG A 123 14.84 11.52 -0.40
N VAL A 124 14.97 10.91 0.77
CA VAL A 124 14.04 9.89 1.28
C VAL A 124 13.41 10.41 2.56
N HIS A 125 12.11 10.65 2.51
CA HIS A 125 11.33 11.19 3.62
C HIS A 125 10.49 10.10 4.24
N VAL A 126 10.71 9.79 5.51
CA VAL A 126 9.94 8.80 6.27
C VAL A 126 9.01 9.55 7.22
N LEU A 127 7.73 9.66 6.86
CA LEU A 127 6.77 10.50 7.58
C LEU A 127 6.04 9.75 8.72
N GLY A 128 6.22 8.42 8.80
CA GLY A 128 5.46 7.64 9.79
C GLY A 128 3.96 7.60 9.50
N ARG A 129 3.16 7.41 10.54
CA ARG A 129 1.69 7.40 10.41
C ARG A 129 1.16 8.82 10.29
N LEU A 130 0.32 9.06 9.31
CA LEU A 130 -0.41 10.31 9.10
C LEU A 130 -1.87 10.15 9.52
N ASP A 131 -2.56 11.24 9.79
CA ASP A 131 -4.01 11.28 9.86
C ASP A 131 -4.64 11.25 8.45
N ASP A 132 -5.97 11.12 8.37
CA ASP A 132 -6.67 10.95 7.10
C ASP A 132 -6.53 12.17 6.17
N THR A 133 -6.47 13.38 6.71
CA THR A 133 -6.31 14.62 5.93
C THR A 133 -4.90 14.73 5.38
N ASP A 134 -3.90 14.52 6.20
CA ASP A 134 -2.50 14.55 5.76
C ASP A 134 -2.17 13.41 4.81
N LEU A 135 -2.78 12.22 4.99
CA LEU A 135 -2.67 11.11 4.05
C LEU A 135 -3.29 11.46 2.69
N ALA A 136 -4.47 12.08 2.68
CA ALA A 136 -5.09 12.57 1.45
C ALA A 136 -4.22 13.64 0.75
N CYS A 137 -3.61 14.56 1.51
CA CYS A 137 -2.65 15.51 0.98
C CYS A 137 -1.40 14.83 0.41
N ALA A 138 -0.92 13.77 1.06
CA ALA A 138 0.22 12.99 0.57
C ALA A 138 -0.08 12.33 -0.78
N TYR A 139 -1.28 11.74 -0.94
CA TYR A 139 -1.72 11.21 -2.24
C TYR A 139 -1.85 12.32 -3.28
N ALA A 140 -2.64 13.36 -3.01
CA ALA A 140 -2.91 14.42 -3.96
C ALA A 140 -1.66 15.20 -4.41
N GLY A 141 -0.65 15.32 -3.54
CA GLY A 141 0.62 15.99 -3.82
C GLY A 141 1.66 15.12 -4.51
N ALA A 142 1.43 13.82 -4.64
CA ALA A 142 2.39 12.89 -5.23
C ALA A 142 2.42 12.98 -6.76
N ARG A 143 3.61 12.84 -7.36
CA ARG A 143 3.78 12.73 -8.81
C ARG A 143 3.36 11.35 -9.32
N VAL A 144 3.60 10.33 -8.51
CA VAL A 144 3.22 8.94 -8.76
C VAL A 144 3.13 8.19 -7.43
N PHE A 145 2.17 7.33 -7.31
CA PHE A 145 2.05 6.37 -6.22
C PHE A 145 2.61 5.02 -6.64
N THR A 146 3.46 4.41 -5.82
CA THR A 146 4.05 3.08 -6.11
C THR A 146 3.64 2.08 -5.05
N PHE A 147 3.15 0.92 -5.49
CA PHE A 147 2.66 -0.11 -4.58
C PHE A 147 3.09 -1.51 -5.08
N PRO A 148 4.39 -1.88 -4.93
CA PRO A 148 4.94 -3.10 -5.49
C PRO A 148 4.68 -4.34 -4.62
N SER A 149 3.54 -4.39 -3.94
CA SER A 149 3.18 -5.51 -3.06
C SER A 149 3.20 -6.83 -3.82
N ILE A 150 3.72 -7.87 -3.18
CA ILE A 150 3.76 -9.23 -3.74
C ILE A 150 2.36 -9.84 -3.71
N TRP A 151 1.61 -9.55 -2.66
CA TRP A 151 0.25 -10.03 -2.48
C TRP A 151 -0.59 -9.03 -1.66
N GLU A 152 -1.84 -8.86 -2.07
CA GLU A 152 -2.86 -8.06 -1.38
C GLU A 152 -4.23 -8.74 -1.51
N GLY A 153 -5.09 -8.49 -0.54
CA GLY A 153 -6.47 -8.94 -0.63
C GLY A 153 -7.35 -8.05 -1.52
N PHE A 154 -7.01 -6.75 -1.65
CA PHE A 154 -7.79 -5.79 -2.45
C PHE A 154 -7.00 -4.61 -3.01
N GLY A 155 -6.10 -4.01 -2.20
CA GLY A 155 -5.29 -2.88 -2.65
C GLY A 155 -5.95 -1.51 -2.45
N LEU A 156 -6.59 -1.25 -1.30
CA LEU A 156 -7.19 0.06 -0.99
C LEU A 156 -6.26 1.24 -1.27
N PRO A 157 -4.95 1.22 -0.92
CA PRO A 157 -4.05 2.35 -1.21
C PRO A 157 -3.94 2.71 -2.71
N VAL A 158 -4.13 1.74 -3.60
CA VAL A 158 -4.18 1.98 -5.06
C VAL A 158 -5.41 2.82 -5.42
N LEU A 159 -6.57 2.43 -4.90
CA LEU A 159 -7.81 3.17 -5.14
C LEU A 159 -7.81 4.55 -4.50
N GLU A 160 -7.20 4.68 -3.30
CA GLU A 160 -7.02 5.96 -2.63
C GLU A 160 -6.17 6.92 -3.48
N ALA A 161 -5.05 6.45 -4.02
CA ALA A 161 -4.21 7.24 -4.92
C ALA A 161 -4.97 7.66 -6.19
N MET A 162 -5.69 6.73 -6.83
CA MET A 162 -6.48 7.00 -8.03
C MET A 162 -7.61 8.00 -7.76
N ALA A 163 -8.28 7.93 -6.62
CA ALA A 163 -9.32 8.87 -6.22
C ALA A 163 -8.79 10.30 -6.05
N HIS A 164 -7.51 10.47 -5.72
CA HIS A 164 -6.83 11.76 -5.65
C HIS A 164 -6.19 12.20 -6.99
N GLY A 165 -6.45 11.46 -8.08
CA GLY A 165 -5.91 11.75 -9.41
C GLY A 165 -4.43 11.41 -9.57
N THR A 166 -3.85 10.65 -8.67
CA THR A 166 -2.43 10.30 -8.68
C THR A 166 -2.19 9.06 -9.53
N PRO A 167 -1.32 9.13 -10.55
CA PRO A 167 -0.92 7.96 -11.33
C PRO A 167 -0.34 6.86 -10.44
N VAL A 168 -0.64 5.60 -10.78
CA VAL A 168 -0.25 4.44 -9.97
C VAL A 168 0.68 3.51 -10.75
N VAL A 169 1.70 3.01 -10.07
CA VAL A 169 2.54 1.88 -10.50
C VAL A 169 2.41 0.77 -9.47
N THR A 170 1.95 -0.38 -9.88
CA THR A 170 1.71 -1.54 -9.01
C THR A 170 2.25 -2.82 -9.63
N SER A 171 2.28 -3.91 -8.87
CA SER A 171 2.63 -5.24 -9.36
C SER A 171 1.59 -5.73 -10.36
N ALA A 172 2.04 -6.44 -11.39
CA ALA A 172 1.16 -7.18 -12.28
C ALA A 172 0.70 -8.51 -11.63
N ASP A 173 -0.37 -9.09 -12.18
CA ASP A 173 -0.89 -10.40 -11.80
C ASP A 173 -1.24 -10.55 -10.31
N THR A 174 -1.82 -9.48 -9.74
CA THR A 174 -2.35 -9.43 -8.37
C THR A 174 -3.80 -8.94 -8.39
N CYS A 175 -4.42 -8.73 -7.20
CA CYS A 175 -5.78 -8.14 -7.12
C CYS A 175 -5.84 -6.64 -7.47
N MET A 176 -4.71 -6.02 -7.75
CA MET A 176 -4.55 -4.57 -7.99
C MET A 176 -4.57 -4.23 -9.48
#